data_28c88d1afe158d7303502d722958230c
#
_entry.id   28c88d1afe158d7303502d722958230c
#
_cell.length_a   1.000
_cell.length_b   1.000
_cell.length_c   1.000
_cell.angle_alpha   90.00
_cell.angle_beta   90.00
_cell.angle_gamma   90.00
#
_symmetry.space_group_name_H-M   'P 1'
#
loop_
_entity.id
_entity.type
_entity.pdbx_description
1 polymer ?
#
loop_
_entity_poly.entity_id
_entity_poly.type
_entity_poly.pdbx_seq_one_letter_code
_entity_poly.pdbx_strand_id
1 'polypeptide(L)'
;MVTRDQEEALTMADRIILMNKGVIEQEGSPQDIYSKPTTAFSANFIGTTNLFKAKKISSNSIEIHGSILECNDDIKDDVSTVTIRPEDIKISETGSEKNILKGTIKELEFLGSNIRGHIEVDFKSEKTNVICNFASEYILNNNIQNNSSVSISLQPHALKVVKA
;
A
#
# COMPACT_ATOMS: atom_id res chain seq x y z
N MET A 1 -19.33 13.94 16.36
CA MET A 1 -18.07 13.76 17.13
C MET A 1 -16.91 14.30 16.31
N VAL A 2 -15.94 14.95 16.92
CA VAL A 2 -14.68 15.34 16.28
C VAL A 2 -13.56 14.62 17.04
N THR A 3 -12.70 13.93 16.32
CA THR A 3 -11.58 13.19 16.91
C THR A 3 -10.34 13.26 16.03
N ARG A 4 -9.17 13.04 16.60
CA ARG A 4 -7.90 12.79 15.89
C ARG A 4 -7.51 11.31 15.92
N ASP A 5 -8.28 10.51 16.63
CA ASP A 5 -8.08 9.07 16.74
C ASP A 5 -8.73 8.35 15.56
N GLN A 6 -7.90 7.71 14.75
CA GLN A 6 -8.33 7.02 13.54
C GLN A 6 -9.13 5.76 13.85
N GLU A 7 -8.72 5.00 14.87
CA GLU A 7 -9.41 3.76 15.27
C GLU A 7 -10.81 4.07 15.80
N GLU A 8 -10.93 5.13 16.61
CA GLU A 8 -12.21 5.60 17.09
C GLU A 8 -13.13 6.00 15.93
N ALA A 9 -12.62 6.78 14.95
CA ALA A 9 -13.40 7.18 13.80
C ALA A 9 -13.86 5.99 12.96
N LEU A 10 -12.96 5.02 12.68
CA LEU A 10 -13.27 3.86 11.87
C LEU A 10 -14.24 2.87 12.54
N THR A 11 -14.24 2.79 13.87
CA THR A 11 -15.05 1.81 14.61
C THR A 11 -16.42 2.33 15.05
N MET A 12 -16.54 3.65 15.32
CA MET A 12 -17.74 4.23 15.91
C MET A 12 -18.62 5.04 14.97
N ALA A 13 -18.09 5.45 13.81
CA ALA A 13 -18.81 6.33 12.90
C ALA A 13 -19.48 5.55 11.76
N ASP A 14 -20.71 5.92 11.41
CA ASP A 14 -21.37 5.47 10.18
C ASP A 14 -20.87 6.25 8.96
N ARG A 15 -20.41 7.49 9.18
CA ARG A 15 -19.88 8.39 8.16
C ARG A 15 -18.73 9.21 8.73
N ILE A 16 -17.66 9.29 7.97
CA ILE A 16 -16.46 10.05 8.31
C ILE A 16 -16.33 11.23 7.35
N ILE A 17 -16.03 12.40 7.89
CA ILE A 17 -15.59 13.58 7.14
C ILE A 17 -14.14 13.84 7.53
N LEU A 18 -13.24 13.61 6.59
CA LEU A 18 -11.82 13.87 6.78
C LEU A 18 -11.50 15.30 6.37
N MET A 19 -10.91 16.05 7.30
CA MET A 19 -10.54 17.46 7.08
C MET A 19 -9.03 17.65 7.14
N ASN A 20 -8.54 18.53 6.28
CA ASN A 20 -7.15 18.94 6.26
C ASN A 20 -7.07 20.47 6.03
N LYS A 21 -6.36 21.17 6.91
CA LYS A 21 -6.17 22.64 6.82
C LYS A 21 -7.48 23.42 6.58
N GLY A 22 -8.57 22.99 7.22
CA GLY A 22 -9.87 23.65 7.14
C GLY A 22 -10.72 23.32 5.93
N VAL A 23 -10.27 22.42 5.04
CA VAL A 23 -11.05 21.93 3.89
C VAL A 23 -11.39 20.46 4.05
N ILE A 24 -12.51 20.05 3.46
CA ILE A 24 -12.89 18.64 3.40
C ILE A 24 -12.06 17.95 2.33
N GLU A 25 -11.27 16.98 2.74
CA GLU A 25 -10.46 16.14 1.84
C GLU A 25 -11.27 15.00 1.24
N GLN A 26 -12.03 14.32 2.10
CA GLN A 26 -12.85 13.18 1.70
C GLN A 26 -13.97 12.96 2.72
N GLU A 27 -15.10 12.46 2.24
CA GLU A 27 -16.19 11.97 3.09
C GLU A 27 -16.72 10.64 2.58
N GLY A 28 -17.19 9.79 3.49
CA GLY A 28 -17.75 8.48 3.13
C GLY A 28 -17.93 7.57 4.33
N SER A 29 -18.28 6.31 4.05
CA SER A 29 -18.26 5.27 5.08
C SER A 29 -16.82 4.99 5.54
N PRO A 30 -16.60 4.46 6.75
CA PRO A 30 -15.28 4.04 7.20
C PRO A 30 -14.56 3.14 6.19
N GLN A 31 -15.28 2.19 5.61
CA GLN A 31 -14.75 1.27 4.61
C GLN A 31 -14.30 2.00 3.32
N ASP A 32 -15.10 2.96 2.82
CA ASP A 32 -14.72 3.71 1.62
C ASP A 32 -13.50 4.60 1.85
N ILE A 33 -13.46 5.30 3.00
CA ILE A 33 -12.32 6.15 3.36
C ILE A 33 -11.02 5.33 3.40
N TYR A 34 -11.08 4.11 3.95
CA TYR A 34 -9.92 3.22 4.04
C TYR A 34 -9.52 2.60 2.71
N SER A 35 -10.48 2.03 1.98
CA SER A 35 -10.22 1.22 0.78
C SER A 35 -10.12 2.02 -0.52
N LYS A 36 -10.71 3.22 -0.55
CA LYS A 36 -10.77 4.10 -1.74
C LYS A 36 -10.34 5.52 -1.39
N PRO A 37 -9.12 5.72 -0.91
CA PRO A 37 -8.62 7.07 -0.63
C PRO A 37 -8.58 7.90 -1.92
N THR A 38 -8.95 9.17 -1.83
CA THR A 38 -8.96 10.08 -2.99
C THR A 38 -7.70 10.92 -3.09
N THR A 39 -6.98 11.11 -1.98
CA THR A 39 -5.74 11.88 -1.92
C THR A 39 -4.65 11.10 -1.19
N ALA A 40 -3.40 11.48 -1.43
CA ALA A 40 -2.26 10.96 -0.66
C ALA A 40 -2.40 11.26 0.84
N PHE A 41 -2.98 12.41 1.17
CA PHE A 41 -3.29 12.77 2.56
C PHE A 41 -4.29 11.78 3.18
N SER A 42 -5.43 11.53 2.51
CA SER A 42 -6.43 10.57 3.00
C SER A 42 -5.83 9.17 3.18
N ALA A 43 -5.06 8.71 2.19
CA ALA A 43 -4.41 7.41 2.25
C ALA A 43 -3.46 7.26 3.43
N ASN A 44 -2.65 8.29 3.70
CA ASN A 44 -1.63 8.27 4.74
C ASN A 44 -2.19 8.60 6.13
N PHE A 45 -3.25 9.41 6.20
CA PHE A 45 -3.89 9.75 7.47
C PHE A 45 -4.66 8.58 8.07
N ILE A 46 -5.36 7.80 7.25
CA ILE A 46 -6.14 6.64 7.70
C ILE A 46 -5.31 5.36 7.54
N GLY A 47 -4.51 5.06 8.55
CA GLY A 47 -3.69 3.84 8.61
C GLY A 47 -2.38 3.94 7.82
N THR A 48 -1.57 2.90 7.96
CA THR A 48 -0.30 2.79 7.24
C THR A 48 -0.54 2.49 5.77
N THR A 49 0.23 3.12 4.89
CA THR A 49 0.19 2.84 3.45
C THR A 49 1.56 3.05 2.81
N ASN A 50 1.79 2.40 1.67
CA ASN A 50 2.92 2.71 0.79
C ASN A 50 2.46 3.72 -0.26
N LEU A 51 3.25 4.76 -0.49
CA LEU A 51 3.00 5.80 -1.47
C LEU A 51 4.16 5.85 -2.46
N PHE A 52 3.85 5.86 -3.75
CA PHE A 52 4.83 5.95 -4.83
C PHE A 52 4.45 7.04 -5.82
N LYS A 53 5.42 7.74 -6.34
CA LYS A 53 5.24 8.51 -7.56
C LYS A 53 5.19 7.54 -8.73
N ALA A 54 4.18 7.69 -9.56
CA ALA A 54 3.97 6.84 -10.73
C ALA A 54 3.81 7.69 -11.98
N LYS A 55 4.34 7.18 -13.09
CA LYS A 55 4.17 7.76 -14.42
C LYS A 55 3.24 6.87 -15.22
N LYS A 56 2.27 7.46 -15.91
CA LYS A 56 1.38 6.74 -16.81
C LYS A 56 2.16 6.20 -18.02
N ILE A 57 1.98 4.92 -18.30
CA ILE A 57 2.53 4.27 -19.51
C ILE A 57 1.38 3.97 -20.48
N SER A 58 0.26 3.45 -19.98
CA SER A 58 -0.96 3.18 -20.75
C SER A 58 -2.19 3.33 -19.86
N SER A 59 -3.38 2.97 -20.38
CA SER A 59 -4.61 2.98 -19.59
C SER A 59 -4.59 2.03 -18.39
N ASN A 60 -3.77 1.00 -18.42
CA ASN A 60 -3.70 -0.07 -17.40
C ASN A 60 -2.28 -0.36 -16.92
N SER A 61 -1.32 0.52 -17.17
CA SER A 61 0.06 0.36 -16.72
C SER A 61 0.71 1.67 -16.29
N ILE A 62 1.52 1.56 -15.25
CA ILE A 62 2.27 2.66 -14.63
C ILE A 62 3.74 2.28 -14.52
N GLU A 63 4.59 3.29 -14.44
CA GLU A 63 6.00 3.13 -14.09
C GLU A 63 6.23 3.66 -12.68
N ILE A 64 6.81 2.84 -11.82
CA ILE A 64 7.30 3.20 -10.50
C ILE A 64 8.79 2.88 -10.44
N HIS A 65 9.63 3.88 -10.20
CA HIS A 65 11.09 3.72 -10.12
C HIS A 65 11.69 2.87 -11.26
N GLY A 66 11.25 3.16 -12.50
CA GLY A 66 11.70 2.46 -13.70
C GLY A 66 11.07 1.08 -13.96
N SER A 67 10.32 0.54 -13.02
CA SER A 67 9.59 -0.73 -13.18
C SER A 67 8.19 -0.50 -13.71
N ILE A 68 7.79 -1.24 -14.74
CA ILE A 68 6.44 -1.15 -15.31
C ILE A 68 5.53 -2.16 -14.60
N LEU A 69 4.43 -1.66 -14.05
CA LEU A 69 3.45 -2.43 -13.30
C LEU A 69 2.06 -2.29 -13.91
N GLU A 70 1.28 -3.36 -13.88
CA GLU A 70 -0.15 -3.29 -14.20
C GLU A 70 -0.91 -2.61 -13.06
N CYS A 71 -1.88 -1.76 -13.42
CA CYS A 71 -2.75 -1.07 -12.48
C CYS A 71 -4.18 -1.07 -13.05
N ASN A 72 -5.13 -1.54 -12.25
CA ASN A 72 -6.53 -1.63 -12.68
C ASN A 72 -7.33 -0.34 -12.39
N ASP A 73 -6.71 0.61 -11.69
CA ASP A 73 -7.34 1.89 -11.38
C ASP A 73 -7.27 2.87 -12.57
N ASP A 74 -8.15 3.87 -12.57
CA ASP A 74 -8.22 4.86 -13.63
C ASP A 74 -7.06 5.86 -13.52
N ILE A 75 -6.15 5.82 -14.50
CA ILE A 75 -4.96 6.67 -14.56
C ILE A 75 -5.27 7.86 -15.47
N LYS A 76 -5.67 8.98 -14.89
CA LYS A 76 -6.07 10.20 -15.62
C LYS A 76 -4.88 11.06 -16.03
N ASP A 77 -3.94 11.25 -15.11
CA ASP A 77 -2.81 12.16 -15.28
C ASP A 77 -1.53 11.42 -15.67
N ASP A 78 -0.65 12.09 -16.40
CA ASP A 78 0.65 11.52 -16.83
C ASP A 78 1.56 11.20 -15.64
N VAL A 79 1.46 11.99 -14.57
CA VAL A 79 2.14 11.75 -13.29
C VAL A 79 1.11 11.72 -12.18
N SER A 80 1.10 10.66 -11.41
CA SER A 80 0.15 10.41 -10.33
C SER A 80 0.88 9.94 -9.08
N THR A 81 0.18 9.97 -7.95
CA THR A 81 0.57 9.23 -6.75
C THR A 81 -0.23 7.94 -6.71
N VAL A 82 0.45 6.85 -6.39
CA VAL A 82 -0.17 5.53 -6.27
C VAL A 82 0.04 5.02 -4.85
N THR A 83 -0.99 4.45 -4.27
CA THR A 83 -0.94 3.87 -2.93
C THR A 83 -1.30 2.39 -2.95
N ILE A 84 -0.71 1.62 -2.02
CA ILE A 84 -1.07 0.24 -1.74
C ILE A 84 -0.95 -0.03 -0.24
N ARG A 85 -1.95 -0.70 0.32
CA ARG A 85 -1.95 -1.07 1.74
C ARG A 85 -0.96 -2.21 2.01
N PRO A 86 -0.31 -2.23 3.17
CA PRO A 86 0.63 -3.29 3.53
C PRO A 86 0.04 -4.70 3.50
N GLU A 87 -1.22 -4.85 3.87
CA GLU A 87 -1.96 -6.14 3.87
C GLU A 87 -2.34 -6.63 2.46
N ASP A 88 -2.35 -5.74 1.47
CA ASP A 88 -2.67 -6.08 0.07
C ASP A 88 -1.45 -6.54 -0.73
N ILE A 89 -0.25 -6.39 -0.17
CA ILE A 89 0.98 -6.90 -0.76
C ILE A 89 1.13 -8.37 -0.37
N LYS A 90 1.34 -9.23 -1.36
CA LYS A 90 1.47 -10.68 -1.15
C LYS A 90 2.90 -11.15 -1.41
N ILE A 91 3.34 -12.17 -0.69
CA ILE A 91 4.54 -12.91 -1.08
C ILE A 91 4.19 -13.77 -2.30
N SER A 92 5.00 -13.69 -3.34
CA SER A 92 4.88 -14.54 -4.52
C SER A 92 5.62 -15.84 -4.26
N GLU A 93 4.89 -16.95 -4.26
CA GLU A 93 5.44 -18.29 -4.07
C GLU A 93 5.65 -19.01 -5.40
N THR A 94 4.75 -18.78 -6.36
CA THR A 94 4.73 -19.51 -7.63
C THR A 94 5.38 -18.76 -8.77
N GLY A 95 5.56 -17.43 -8.65
CA GLY A 95 6.07 -16.58 -9.72
C GLY A 95 5.06 -16.34 -10.84
N SER A 96 3.79 -16.75 -10.67
CA SER A 96 2.73 -16.57 -11.66
C SER A 96 1.87 -15.34 -11.42
N GLU A 97 2.05 -14.69 -10.28
CA GLU A 97 1.34 -13.47 -9.93
C GLU A 97 1.81 -12.29 -10.78
N LYS A 98 1.00 -11.25 -10.85
CA LYS A 98 1.37 -10.00 -11.55
C LYS A 98 2.17 -9.07 -10.65
N ASN A 99 2.92 -8.16 -11.28
CA ASN A 99 3.69 -7.14 -10.59
C ASN A 99 4.65 -7.70 -9.52
N ILE A 100 5.41 -8.73 -9.90
CA ILE A 100 6.37 -9.35 -9.00
C ILE A 100 7.65 -8.53 -8.95
N LEU A 101 8.09 -8.22 -7.73
CA LEU A 101 9.32 -7.53 -7.43
C LEU A 101 10.12 -8.34 -6.40
N LYS A 102 11.43 -8.40 -6.58
CA LYS A 102 12.35 -9.00 -5.62
C LYS A 102 12.67 -8.00 -4.52
N GLY A 103 12.93 -8.49 -3.33
CA GLY A 103 13.34 -7.66 -2.21
C GLY A 103 14.02 -8.45 -1.12
N THR A 104 14.52 -7.70 -0.14
CA THR A 104 15.21 -8.24 1.05
C THR A 104 14.50 -7.75 2.29
N ILE A 105 14.16 -8.66 3.18
CA ILE A 105 13.61 -8.32 4.50
C ILE A 105 14.69 -7.58 5.30
N LYS A 106 14.41 -6.35 5.72
CA LYS A 106 15.31 -5.56 6.57
C LYS A 106 14.93 -5.65 8.03
N GLU A 107 13.64 -5.66 8.32
CA GLU A 107 13.12 -5.70 9.68
C GLU A 107 11.77 -6.42 9.72
N LEU A 108 11.53 -7.15 10.79
CA LEU A 108 10.25 -7.78 11.10
C LEU A 108 9.78 -7.30 12.48
N GLU A 109 8.62 -6.66 12.51
CA GLU A 109 7.95 -6.21 13.73
C GLU A 109 6.80 -7.16 14.07
N PHE A 110 6.90 -7.85 15.20
CA PHE A 110 5.85 -8.75 15.67
C PHE A 110 4.70 -7.95 16.31
N LEU A 111 3.54 -8.01 15.71
CA LEU A 111 2.32 -7.31 16.14
C LEU A 111 1.22 -8.27 16.62
N GLY A 112 1.59 -9.46 17.08
CA GLY A 112 0.67 -10.51 17.51
C GLY A 112 0.29 -11.43 16.34
N SER A 113 -0.95 -11.38 15.89
CA SER A 113 -1.42 -12.21 14.75
C SER A 113 -0.78 -11.85 13.41
N ASN A 114 -0.19 -10.67 13.32
CA ASN A 114 0.48 -10.18 12.13
C ASN A 114 1.93 -9.80 12.44
N ILE A 115 2.76 -9.90 11.41
CA ILE A 115 4.13 -9.37 11.39
C ILE A 115 4.19 -8.30 10.31
N ARG A 116 4.68 -7.11 10.67
CA ARG A 116 4.99 -6.06 9.73
C ARG A 116 6.41 -6.23 9.24
N GLY A 117 6.57 -6.42 7.94
CA GLY A 117 7.86 -6.49 7.29
C GLY A 117 8.23 -5.16 6.63
N HIS A 118 9.46 -4.71 6.86
CA HIS A 118 10.12 -3.65 6.09
C HIS A 118 11.00 -4.32 5.06
N ILE A 119 10.61 -4.19 3.79
CA ILE A 119 11.27 -4.88 2.67
C ILE A 119 11.95 -3.83 1.80
N GLU A 120 13.25 -3.98 1.61
CA GLU A 120 13.98 -3.23 0.57
C GLU A 120 13.71 -3.90 -0.77
N VAL A 121 12.87 -3.27 -1.58
CA VAL A 121 12.40 -3.80 -2.86
C VAL A 121 13.26 -3.27 -3.99
N ASP A 122 13.68 -4.17 -4.87
CA ASP A 122 14.51 -3.88 -6.04
C ASP A 122 13.63 -3.42 -7.22
N PHE A 123 13.31 -2.13 -7.27
CA PHE A 123 12.80 -1.53 -8.48
C PHE A 123 13.93 -1.37 -9.51
N LYS A 124 13.59 -1.22 -10.79
CA LYS A 124 14.58 -1.18 -11.86
C LYS A 124 15.63 -0.08 -11.71
N SER A 125 15.24 1.11 -11.25
CA SER A 125 16.14 2.26 -11.12
C SER A 125 16.65 2.49 -9.70
N GLU A 126 15.98 1.99 -8.68
CA GLU A 126 16.37 2.18 -7.28
C GLU A 126 15.77 1.13 -6.34
N LYS A 127 16.34 1.04 -5.16
CA LYS A 127 15.78 0.25 -4.05
C LYS A 127 14.93 1.14 -3.16
N THR A 128 13.75 0.64 -2.79
CA THR A 128 12.79 1.41 -2.01
C THR A 128 12.24 0.56 -0.86
N ASN A 129 12.12 1.15 0.32
CA ASN A 129 11.49 0.46 1.45
C ASN A 129 9.98 0.37 1.23
N VAL A 130 9.46 -0.86 1.34
CA VAL A 130 8.03 -1.18 1.21
C VAL A 130 7.58 -1.88 2.48
N ILE A 131 6.46 -1.44 3.04
CA ILE A 131 5.87 -2.03 4.24
C ILE A 131 4.83 -3.06 3.83
N CYS A 132 4.98 -4.29 4.34
CA CYS A 132 4.06 -5.39 4.11
C CYS A 132 3.57 -5.97 5.44
N ASN A 133 2.32 -6.39 5.51
CA ASN A 133 1.78 -7.10 6.66
C ASN A 133 1.53 -8.55 6.29
N PHE A 134 2.10 -9.46 7.06
CA PHE A 134 2.00 -10.90 6.88
C PHE A 134 1.34 -11.56 8.07
N ALA A 135 0.66 -12.67 7.85
CA ALA A 135 0.25 -13.54 8.95
C ALA A 135 1.48 -14.07 9.68
N SER A 136 1.50 -13.98 11.02
CA SER A 136 2.64 -14.45 11.83
C SER A 136 2.97 -15.91 11.57
N GLU A 137 1.94 -16.76 11.42
CA GLU A 137 2.09 -18.17 11.09
C GLU A 137 2.86 -18.41 9.78
N TYR A 138 2.58 -17.62 8.75
CA TYR A 138 3.27 -17.73 7.47
C TYR A 138 4.78 -17.47 7.60
N ILE A 139 5.15 -16.40 8.28
CA ILE A 139 6.55 -16.01 8.50
C ILE A 139 7.31 -17.09 9.29
N LEU A 140 6.69 -17.61 10.35
CA LEU A 140 7.29 -18.62 11.20
C LEU A 140 7.44 -19.96 10.48
N ASN A 141 6.41 -20.40 9.77
CA ASN A 141 6.41 -21.70 9.06
C ASN A 141 7.40 -21.74 7.88
N ASN A 142 7.69 -20.58 7.28
CA ASN A 142 8.62 -20.48 6.14
C ASN A 142 10.02 -20.02 6.56
N ASN A 143 10.32 -19.89 7.85
CA ASN A 143 11.61 -19.46 8.39
C ASN A 143 12.09 -18.14 7.78
N ILE A 144 11.17 -17.21 7.52
CA ILE A 144 11.50 -15.88 7.00
C ILE A 144 12.06 -15.04 8.16
N GLN A 145 13.20 -14.43 7.94
CA GLN A 145 13.91 -13.63 8.93
C GLN A 145 14.57 -12.41 8.29
N ASN A 146 15.19 -11.57 9.09
CA ASN A 146 15.97 -10.45 8.58
C ASN A 146 17.05 -10.95 7.60
N ASN A 147 17.22 -10.22 6.51
CA ASN A 147 18.07 -10.53 5.36
C ASN A 147 17.60 -11.69 4.47
N SER A 148 16.44 -12.27 4.72
CA SER A 148 15.81 -13.20 3.77
C SER A 148 15.47 -12.49 2.46
N SER A 149 15.75 -13.17 1.33
CA SER A 149 15.27 -12.74 0.02
C SER A 149 13.85 -13.20 -0.18
N VAL A 150 12.99 -12.31 -0.67
CA VAL A 150 11.58 -12.60 -0.95
C VAL A 150 11.19 -12.02 -2.30
N SER A 151 10.16 -12.58 -2.91
CA SER A 151 9.46 -11.96 -4.03
C SER A 151 8.09 -11.53 -3.56
N ILE A 152 7.72 -10.28 -3.83
CA ILE A 152 6.42 -9.73 -3.49
C ILE A 152 5.63 -9.40 -4.74
N SER A 153 4.32 -9.43 -4.64
CA SER A 153 3.40 -9.03 -5.71
C SER A 153 2.56 -7.84 -5.25
N LEU A 154 2.64 -6.75 -6.01
CA LEU A 154 1.77 -5.59 -5.85
C LEU A 154 0.54 -5.79 -6.73
N GLN A 155 -0.51 -6.41 -6.19
CA GLN A 155 -1.68 -6.80 -6.97
C GLN A 155 -2.27 -5.61 -7.75
N PRO A 156 -2.55 -5.75 -9.06
CA PRO A 156 -3.04 -4.65 -9.91
C PRO A 156 -4.31 -3.97 -9.38
N HIS A 157 -5.23 -4.74 -8.78
CA HIS A 157 -6.47 -4.23 -8.22
C HIS A 157 -6.29 -3.48 -6.89
N ALA A 158 -5.17 -3.72 -6.20
CA ALA A 158 -4.85 -3.09 -4.92
C ALA A 158 -4.09 -1.77 -5.05
N LEU A 159 -3.48 -1.52 -6.21
CA LEU A 159 -2.85 -0.25 -6.53
C LEU A 159 -3.95 0.80 -6.79
N LYS A 160 -3.97 1.88 -6.00
CA LYS A 160 -4.96 2.96 -6.11
C LYS A 160 -4.28 4.27 -6.52
N VAL A 161 -4.82 4.89 -7.55
CA VAL A 161 -4.36 6.21 -8.01
C VAL A 161 -5.04 7.28 -7.15
N VAL A 162 -4.24 8.15 -6.55
CA VAL A 162 -4.71 9.23 -5.68
C VAL A 162 -4.12 10.57 -6.11
N LYS A 163 -4.80 11.66 -5.74
CA LYS A 163 -4.24 13.01 -5.91
C LYS A 163 -3.09 13.21 -4.92
N ALA A 164 -2.09 13.91 -5.37
CA ALA A 164 -0.93 14.25 -4.55
C ALA A 164 -1.28 15.08 -3.31
#